data_3a219681dc0ed0f59cc55e7f9703bee9
#
_entry.id   3a219681dc0ed0f59cc55e7f9703bee9
#
_cell.length_a   1.000
_cell.length_b   1.000
_cell.length_c   1.000
_cell.angle_alpha   90.00
_cell.angle_beta   90.00
_cell.angle_gamma   90.00
#
_symmetry.space_group_name_H-M   'P 1'
#
loop_
_entity.id
_entity.type
_entity.pdbx_description
1 polymer ?
#
loop_
_entity_poly.entity_id
_entity_poly.type
_entity_poly.pdbx_seq_one_letter_code
_entity_poly.pdbx_strand_id
1 'polypeptide(L)'
;MKFWLSLVAVRETEQLPELACLAEELGFHGLMVGDHLIWPAHIETPYPYSPDGKIFVPPDTPWPDPWVLFAHLGAITRRLHFASNIYLAALRDPLTVAKSVATAAVLTGDRVVCGVSAGWLKEEYEAAGVDFEARGRRLDETLVILRKLLTGAVVKHEGPLFRFEGIMQPAPVKPVRIWCGGAAAPAMRRAARNDGWLPLPMTVAQADTALGALRIMRHEAGLPLAGFEVGLPLAETVTQAAVDALQELGVHDLVVIAPWLPSPWDITSWLAPDDDPAQLSVKKWALERYAEAVLRKVR
;
A
#
# COMPACT_ATOMS: atom_id res chain seq x y z
N MET A 1 -17.21 -2.30 6.50
CA MET A 1 -16.13 -2.11 5.51
C MET A 1 -15.22 -0.96 5.93
N LYS A 2 -13.89 -1.12 5.87
CA LYS A 2 -12.93 -0.04 6.06
C LYS A 2 -12.56 0.54 4.70
N PHE A 3 -12.57 1.85 4.56
CA PHE A 3 -12.21 2.52 3.30
C PHE A 3 -10.85 3.18 3.43
N TRP A 4 -9.94 2.84 2.51
CA TRP A 4 -8.62 3.42 2.40
C TRP A 4 -8.55 4.32 1.18
N LEU A 5 -8.18 5.58 1.37
CA LEU A 5 -7.98 6.52 0.28
C LEU A 5 -6.56 6.37 -0.29
N SER A 6 -6.46 5.98 -1.56
CA SER A 6 -5.18 5.89 -2.25
C SER A 6 -4.80 7.25 -2.83
N LEU A 7 -3.71 7.81 -2.33
CA LEU A 7 -3.10 9.06 -2.78
C LEU A 7 -1.85 8.80 -3.65
N VAL A 8 -1.79 7.65 -4.29
CA VAL A 8 -0.70 7.31 -5.21
C VAL A 8 -0.70 8.31 -6.37
N ALA A 9 0.47 8.85 -6.69
CA ALA A 9 0.67 9.81 -7.76
C ALA A 9 -0.02 11.19 -7.60
N VAL A 10 -0.34 11.61 -6.39
CA VAL A 10 -0.78 13.00 -6.13
C VAL A 10 0.42 13.95 -6.28
N ARG A 11 0.28 14.94 -7.16
CA ARG A 11 1.38 15.85 -7.52
C ARG A 11 1.59 16.98 -6.51
N GLU A 12 0.51 17.48 -5.93
CA GLU A 12 0.49 18.62 -5.00
C GLU A 12 0.70 18.12 -3.57
N THR A 13 1.96 17.76 -3.25
CA THR A 13 2.31 17.16 -1.96
C THR A 13 2.08 18.08 -0.77
N GLU A 14 2.11 19.39 -0.97
CA GLU A 14 1.80 20.40 0.04
C GLU A 14 0.32 20.38 0.48
N GLN A 15 -0.56 19.77 -0.32
CA GLN A 15 -1.98 19.65 -0.01
C GLN A 15 -2.29 18.39 0.81
N LEU A 16 -1.36 17.42 0.90
CA LEU A 16 -1.58 16.15 1.61
C LEU A 16 -2.00 16.32 3.08
N PRO A 17 -1.48 17.28 3.86
CA PRO A 17 -1.92 17.50 5.23
C PRO A 17 -3.42 17.83 5.34
N GLU A 18 -3.93 18.74 4.51
CA GLU A 18 -5.35 19.10 4.52
C GLU A 18 -6.25 17.97 4.02
N LEU A 19 -5.81 17.24 3.00
CA LEU A 19 -6.53 16.06 2.49
C LEU A 19 -6.57 14.93 3.53
N ALA A 20 -5.51 14.75 4.32
CA ALA A 20 -5.49 13.78 5.41
C ALA A 20 -6.48 14.13 6.53
N CYS A 21 -6.52 15.39 6.95
CA CYS A 21 -7.48 15.85 7.96
C CYS A 21 -8.92 15.67 7.46
N LEU A 22 -9.20 16.07 6.21
CA LEU A 22 -10.53 15.91 5.62
C LEU A 22 -10.92 14.42 5.49
N ALA A 23 -10.01 13.56 5.05
CA ALA A 23 -10.28 12.12 4.96
C ALA A 23 -10.65 11.53 6.32
N GLU A 24 -9.96 11.94 7.40
CA GLU A 24 -10.31 11.53 8.77
C GLU A 24 -11.70 12.03 9.19
N GLU A 25 -12.04 13.28 8.88
CA GLU A 25 -13.36 13.88 9.17
C GLU A 25 -14.48 13.17 8.43
N LEU A 26 -14.26 12.82 7.17
CA LEU A 26 -15.23 12.11 6.33
C LEU A 26 -15.39 10.64 6.71
N GLY A 27 -14.52 10.08 7.54
CA GLY A 27 -14.62 8.72 8.04
C GLY A 27 -13.86 7.67 7.24
N PHE A 28 -12.90 8.06 6.42
CA PHE A 28 -11.94 7.10 5.87
C PHE A 28 -11.17 6.43 7.01
N HIS A 29 -10.90 5.14 6.84
CA HIS A 29 -10.10 4.37 7.79
C HIS A 29 -8.63 4.76 7.71
N GLY A 30 -8.11 5.01 6.52
CA GLY A 30 -6.71 5.33 6.33
C GLY A 30 -6.37 5.87 4.96
N LEU A 31 -5.10 6.23 4.80
CA LEU A 31 -4.50 6.68 3.55
C LEU A 31 -3.48 5.67 3.05
N MET A 32 -3.35 5.58 1.72
CA MET A 32 -2.30 4.80 1.08
C MET A 32 -1.47 5.68 0.15
N VAL A 33 -0.14 5.53 0.19
CA VAL A 33 0.78 6.22 -0.73
C VAL A 33 1.75 5.24 -1.36
N GLY A 34 2.16 5.53 -2.59
CA GLY A 34 3.17 4.76 -3.31
C GLY A 34 4.60 5.15 -2.91
N ASP A 35 5.56 4.41 -3.45
CA ASP A 35 6.99 4.64 -3.24
C ASP A 35 7.76 4.39 -4.53
N HIS A 36 8.63 5.32 -4.87
CA HIS A 36 9.78 5.14 -5.74
C HIS A 36 10.99 5.81 -5.07
N LEU A 37 12.12 5.11 -5.04
CA LEU A 37 13.34 5.64 -4.45
C LEU A 37 13.95 6.73 -5.34
N ILE A 38 13.90 6.49 -6.64
CA ILE A 38 14.30 7.41 -7.71
C ILE A 38 13.52 7.07 -8.97
N TRP A 39 13.11 8.10 -9.72
CA TRP A 39 12.53 7.89 -11.05
C TRP A 39 13.64 7.96 -12.10
N PRO A 40 13.96 6.86 -12.79
CA PRO A 40 15.02 6.84 -13.82
C PRO A 40 14.71 7.77 -14.98
N ALA A 41 15.75 8.45 -15.51
CA ALA A 41 15.59 9.35 -16.66
C ALA A 41 15.25 8.59 -17.97
N HIS A 42 15.69 7.34 -18.07
CA HIS A 42 15.41 6.44 -19.18
C HIS A 42 14.88 5.13 -18.64
N ILE A 43 13.73 4.71 -19.16
CA ILE A 43 13.05 3.48 -18.75
C ILE A 43 12.78 2.66 -20.01
N GLU A 44 13.33 1.44 -20.05
CA GLU A 44 13.08 0.45 -21.08
C GLU A 44 12.16 -0.68 -20.58
N THR A 45 12.12 -0.87 -19.25
CA THR A 45 11.26 -1.87 -18.62
C THR A 45 9.79 -1.58 -18.90
N PRO A 46 9.05 -2.48 -19.57
CA PRO A 46 7.62 -2.27 -19.80
C PRO A 46 6.85 -2.19 -18.49
N TYR A 47 5.88 -1.29 -18.42
CA TYR A 47 5.00 -1.18 -17.25
C TYR A 47 4.07 -2.40 -17.17
N PRO A 48 4.16 -3.23 -16.13
CA PRO A 48 3.46 -4.52 -16.11
C PRO A 48 1.95 -4.40 -15.83
N TYR A 49 1.46 -3.19 -15.55
CA TYR A 49 0.08 -2.95 -15.14
C TYR A 49 -0.75 -2.21 -16.20
N SER A 50 -0.19 -2.01 -17.39
CA SER A 50 -0.91 -1.50 -18.56
C SER A 50 -0.84 -2.51 -19.70
N PRO A 51 -1.91 -2.66 -20.51
CA PRO A 51 -1.93 -3.62 -21.60
C PRO A 51 -0.89 -3.35 -22.71
N ASP A 52 -0.50 -2.09 -22.88
CA ASP A 52 0.46 -1.63 -23.90
C ASP A 52 1.89 -1.42 -23.33
N GLY A 53 2.11 -1.75 -22.07
CA GLY A 53 3.40 -1.58 -21.39
C GLY A 53 3.79 -0.13 -21.09
N LYS A 54 2.89 0.84 -21.35
CA LYS A 54 3.20 2.25 -21.15
C LYS A 54 2.90 2.72 -19.73
N ILE A 55 3.82 3.51 -19.22
CA ILE A 55 3.66 4.16 -17.93
C ILE A 55 2.74 5.36 -18.12
N PHE A 56 1.68 5.43 -17.30
CA PHE A 56 0.73 6.54 -17.33
C PHE A 56 1.06 7.65 -16.31
N VAL A 57 2.03 7.40 -15.43
CA VAL A 57 2.44 8.38 -14.41
C VAL A 57 3.52 9.28 -15.01
N PRO A 58 3.36 10.61 -14.96
CA PRO A 58 4.37 11.55 -15.42
C PRO A 58 5.70 11.41 -14.68
N PRO A 59 6.85 11.58 -15.37
CA PRO A 59 8.17 11.35 -14.76
C PRO A 59 8.52 12.35 -13.64
N ASP A 60 7.87 13.50 -13.60
CA ASP A 60 8.00 14.55 -12.58
C ASP A 60 7.03 14.38 -11.40
N THR A 61 6.33 13.24 -11.32
CA THR A 61 5.45 12.93 -10.20
C THR A 61 6.27 12.79 -8.92
N PRO A 62 5.94 13.53 -7.86
CA PRO A 62 6.64 13.42 -6.59
C PRO A 62 6.29 12.11 -5.88
N TRP A 63 7.32 11.48 -5.32
CA TRP A 63 7.20 10.27 -4.51
C TRP A 63 7.81 10.52 -3.12
N PRO A 64 7.09 11.17 -2.20
CA PRO A 64 7.60 11.38 -0.84
C PRO A 64 7.86 10.03 -0.17
N ASP A 65 8.93 9.95 0.64
CA ASP A 65 9.16 8.75 1.45
C ASP A 65 7.94 8.47 2.34
N PRO A 66 7.33 7.29 2.23
CA PRO A 66 6.09 6.98 2.95
C PRO A 66 6.21 7.12 4.47
N TRP A 67 7.33 6.71 5.06
CA TRP A 67 7.50 6.69 6.52
C TRP A 67 7.67 8.09 7.09
N VAL A 68 8.37 8.98 6.36
CA VAL A 68 8.50 10.40 6.70
C VAL A 68 7.14 11.09 6.58
N LEU A 69 6.40 10.84 5.50
CA LEU A 69 5.07 11.39 5.29
C LEU A 69 4.08 10.89 6.36
N PHE A 70 4.09 9.60 6.69
CA PHE A 70 3.20 9.05 7.72
C PHE A 70 3.47 9.64 9.10
N ALA A 71 4.73 9.85 9.47
CA ALA A 71 5.09 10.53 10.71
C ALA A 71 4.53 11.97 10.77
N HIS A 72 4.62 12.70 9.64
CA HIS A 72 4.09 14.05 9.51
C HIS A 72 2.55 14.06 9.61
N LEU A 73 1.86 13.25 8.82
CA LEU A 73 0.40 13.18 8.81
C LEU A 73 -0.15 12.61 10.12
N GLY A 74 0.57 11.68 10.73
CA GLY A 74 0.24 11.09 12.02
C GLY A 74 0.24 12.09 13.18
N ALA A 75 1.03 13.16 13.09
CA ALA A 75 1.08 14.21 14.09
C ALA A 75 -0.17 15.12 14.08
N ILE A 76 -0.83 15.25 12.93
CA ILE A 76 -1.99 16.14 12.73
C ILE A 76 -3.33 15.37 12.69
N THR A 77 -3.32 14.05 12.67
CA THR A 77 -4.50 13.16 12.69
C THR A 77 -4.51 12.30 13.95
N ARG A 78 -5.68 11.77 14.34
CA ARG A 78 -5.85 11.02 15.60
C ARG A 78 -6.20 9.54 15.38
N ARG A 79 -6.98 9.25 14.34
CA ARG A 79 -7.55 7.92 14.09
C ARG A 79 -7.10 7.34 12.75
N LEU A 80 -6.71 8.20 11.82
CA LEU A 80 -6.35 7.82 10.46
C LEU A 80 -5.16 6.87 10.46
N HIS A 81 -5.29 5.75 9.77
CA HIS A 81 -4.23 4.78 9.55
C HIS A 81 -3.47 5.11 8.26
N PHE A 82 -2.29 4.55 8.12
CA PHE A 82 -1.41 4.78 6.98
C PHE A 82 -0.87 3.46 6.45
N ALA A 83 -0.91 3.26 5.14
CA ALA A 83 -0.34 2.08 4.51
C ALA A 83 0.51 2.48 3.29
N SER A 84 1.68 1.89 3.14
CA SER A 84 2.41 2.01 1.89
C SER A 84 1.76 1.12 0.82
N ASN A 85 1.51 1.67 -0.38
CA ASN A 85 0.92 0.97 -1.52
C ASN A 85 1.69 1.33 -2.81
N ILE A 86 2.90 0.86 -2.93
CA ILE A 86 3.61 -0.15 -2.15
C ILE A 86 5.03 0.31 -1.91
N TYR A 87 5.60 0.00 -0.74
CA TYR A 87 6.99 0.31 -0.42
C TYR A 87 7.95 -0.71 -1.04
N LEU A 88 9.00 -0.23 -1.70
CA LEU A 88 10.00 -1.05 -2.38
C LEU A 88 11.14 -1.44 -1.39
N ALA A 89 10.79 -2.23 -0.38
CA ALA A 89 11.72 -2.58 0.70
C ALA A 89 12.99 -3.30 0.22
N ALA A 90 12.93 -4.02 -0.91
CA ALA A 90 14.09 -4.72 -1.45
C ALA A 90 15.16 -3.79 -2.07
N LEU A 91 14.80 -2.53 -2.39
CA LEU A 91 15.76 -1.51 -2.87
C LEU A 91 16.69 -1.00 -1.76
N ARG A 92 16.30 -1.15 -0.50
CA ARG A 92 16.95 -0.51 0.64
C ARG A 92 17.62 -1.53 1.54
N ASP A 93 18.51 -1.06 2.40
CA ASP A 93 19.06 -1.88 3.48
C ASP A 93 17.98 -2.23 4.50
N PRO A 94 17.84 -3.50 4.93
CA PRO A 94 16.74 -3.93 5.80
C PRO A 94 16.80 -3.31 7.20
N LEU A 95 17.96 -2.91 7.70
CA LEU A 95 18.06 -2.22 9.00
C LEU A 95 17.51 -0.80 8.89
N THR A 96 17.79 -0.12 7.77
CA THR A 96 17.23 1.21 7.47
C THR A 96 15.72 1.12 7.32
N VAL A 97 15.21 0.12 6.57
CA VAL A 97 13.77 -0.13 6.43
C VAL A 97 13.11 -0.35 7.80
N ALA A 98 13.68 -1.25 8.61
CA ALA A 98 13.15 -1.55 9.95
C ALA A 98 13.13 -0.30 10.84
N LYS A 99 14.19 0.53 10.79
CA LYS A 99 14.26 1.78 11.56
C LYS A 99 13.17 2.76 11.15
N SER A 100 12.97 2.98 9.85
CA SER A 100 11.95 3.90 9.34
C SER A 100 10.54 3.44 9.70
N VAL A 101 10.23 2.15 9.49
CA VAL A 101 8.95 1.55 9.86
C VAL A 101 8.67 1.65 11.36
N ALA A 102 9.65 1.27 12.19
CA ALA A 102 9.54 1.33 13.64
C ALA A 102 9.29 2.75 14.14
N THR A 103 10.05 3.72 13.61
CA THR A 103 9.91 5.13 13.98
C THR A 103 8.54 5.67 13.61
N ALA A 104 8.09 5.44 12.36
CA ALA A 104 6.77 5.87 11.91
C ALA A 104 5.65 5.21 12.71
N ALA A 105 5.76 3.92 13.04
CA ALA A 105 4.79 3.22 13.87
C ALA A 105 4.65 3.87 15.24
N VAL A 106 5.76 4.13 15.93
CA VAL A 106 5.75 4.77 17.27
C VAL A 106 5.18 6.20 17.20
N LEU A 107 5.65 7.01 16.24
CA LEU A 107 5.19 8.40 16.11
C LEU A 107 3.71 8.52 15.72
N THR A 108 3.17 7.55 15.01
CA THR A 108 1.74 7.51 14.66
C THR A 108 0.86 6.82 15.71
N GLY A 109 1.44 6.26 16.78
CA GLY A 109 0.70 5.45 17.75
C GLY A 109 0.21 4.11 17.19
N ASP A 110 1.10 3.39 16.50
CA ASP A 110 0.87 2.08 15.87
C ASP A 110 -0.23 2.08 14.78
N ARG A 111 -0.37 3.20 14.05
CA ARG A 111 -1.36 3.36 12.98
C ARG A 111 -0.79 3.11 11.58
N VAL A 112 0.30 2.35 11.44
CA VAL A 112 0.92 2.05 10.14
C VAL A 112 0.74 0.59 9.74
N VAL A 113 0.62 0.37 8.43
CA VAL A 113 0.66 -0.92 7.75
C VAL A 113 1.82 -0.88 6.74
N CYS A 114 2.69 -1.87 6.79
CA CYS A 114 3.81 -2.00 5.87
C CYS A 114 3.40 -2.78 4.63
N GLY A 115 2.89 -2.08 3.61
CA GLY A 115 2.59 -2.67 2.31
C GLY A 115 3.83 -2.73 1.44
N VAL A 116 4.23 -3.92 0.97
CA VAL A 116 5.49 -4.15 0.28
C VAL A 116 5.34 -4.96 -1.00
N SER A 117 6.22 -4.71 -1.97
CA SER A 117 6.43 -5.61 -3.11
C SER A 117 7.90 -5.66 -3.51
N ALA A 118 8.21 -6.58 -4.43
CA ALA A 118 9.55 -6.67 -5.00
C ALA A 118 9.85 -5.60 -6.07
N GLY A 119 8.85 -4.78 -6.45
CA GLY A 119 9.02 -3.79 -7.52
C GLY A 119 9.11 -4.40 -8.92
N TRP A 120 8.96 -3.54 -9.93
CA TRP A 120 8.93 -3.92 -11.34
C TRP A 120 10.01 -3.20 -12.17
N LEU A 121 10.48 -2.02 -11.73
CA LEU A 121 11.30 -1.10 -12.50
C LEU A 121 12.78 -1.47 -12.33
N LYS A 122 13.34 -2.12 -13.36
CA LYS A 122 14.71 -2.62 -13.34
C LYS A 122 15.73 -1.49 -13.20
N GLU A 123 15.53 -0.39 -13.90
CA GLU A 123 16.43 0.76 -13.92
C GLU A 123 16.52 1.47 -12.57
N GLU A 124 15.47 1.40 -11.77
CA GLU A 124 15.48 1.90 -10.39
C GLU A 124 16.39 1.03 -9.48
N TYR A 125 16.37 -0.29 -9.69
CA TYR A 125 17.27 -1.22 -9.02
C TYR A 125 18.73 -1.00 -9.42
N GLU A 126 18.98 -0.78 -10.70
CA GLU A 126 20.32 -0.47 -11.22
C GLU A 126 20.86 0.83 -10.64
N ALA A 127 20.04 1.89 -10.59
CA ALA A 127 20.38 3.16 -9.98
C ALA A 127 20.67 3.03 -8.47
N ALA A 128 19.99 2.13 -7.78
CA ALA A 128 20.22 1.84 -6.37
C ALA A 128 21.41 0.90 -6.12
N GLY A 129 22.06 0.38 -7.18
CA GLY A 129 23.15 -0.60 -7.05
C GLY A 129 22.69 -1.96 -6.51
N VAL A 130 21.42 -2.33 -6.71
CA VAL A 130 20.82 -3.56 -6.22
C VAL A 130 20.50 -4.49 -7.38
N ASP A 131 20.86 -5.76 -7.27
CA ASP A 131 20.55 -6.76 -8.27
C ASP A 131 19.04 -6.98 -8.41
N PHE A 132 18.51 -6.63 -9.58
CA PHE A 132 17.09 -6.77 -9.89
C PHE A 132 16.62 -8.22 -9.86
N GLU A 133 17.45 -9.17 -10.29
CA GLU A 133 17.09 -10.59 -10.32
C GLU A 133 17.03 -11.19 -8.90
N ALA A 134 17.75 -10.59 -7.96
CA ALA A 134 17.71 -10.99 -6.56
C ALA A 134 16.54 -10.37 -5.77
N ARG A 135 15.78 -9.41 -6.34
CA ARG A 135 14.78 -8.60 -5.63
C ARG A 135 13.77 -9.41 -4.81
N GLY A 136 13.31 -10.53 -5.35
CA GLY A 136 12.36 -11.41 -4.67
C GLY A 136 12.96 -12.04 -3.41
N ARG A 137 14.14 -12.64 -3.53
CA ARG A 137 14.86 -13.26 -2.41
C ARG A 137 15.26 -12.23 -1.35
N ARG A 138 15.71 -11.06 -1.82
CA ARG A 138 16.07 -9.94 -0.97
C ARG A 138 14.86 -9.43 -0.17
N LEU A 139 13.69 -9.31 -0.80
CA LEU A 139 12.47 -8.96 -0.10
C LEU A 139 12.08 -10.03 0.92
N ASP A 140 12.13 -11.30 0.56
CA ASP A 140 11.76 -12.38 1.47
C ASP A 140 12.61 -12.36 2.75
N GLU A 141 13.92 -12.17 2.62
CA GLU A 141 14.81 -12.07 3.78
C GLU A 141 14.58 -10.76 4.57
N THR A 142 14.34 -9.64 3.87
CA THR A 142 14.00 -8.36 4.50
C THR A 142 12.74 -8.48 5.37
N LEU A 143 11.71 -9.20 4.92
CA LEU A 143 10.49 -9.40 5.71
C LEU A 143 10.73 -10.21 6.98
N VAL A 144 11.59 -11.23 6.91
CA VAL A 144 12.02 -11.99 8.10
C VAL A 144 12.75 -11.09 9.09
N ILE A 145 13.64 -10.23 8.60
CA ILE A 145 14.40 -9.27 9.42
C ILE A 145 13.45 -8.26 10.08
N LEU A 146 12.53 -7.67 9.31
CA LEU A 146 11.53 -6.72 9.82
C LEU A 146 10.72 -7.32 10.97
N ARG A 147 10.20 -8.54 10.79
CA ARG A 147 9.41 -9.21 11.83
C ARG A 147 10.18 -9.40 13.13
N LYS A 148 11.49 -9.68 13.03
CA LYS A 148 12.34 -9.84 14.21
C LYS A 148 12.65 -8.49 14.88
N LEU A 149 13.12 -7.51 14.10
CA LEU A 149 13.57 -6.23 14.63
C LEU A 149 12.44 -5.37 15.21
N LEU A 150 11.25 -5.42 14.61
CA LEU A 150 10.09 -4.66 15.09
C LEU A 150 9.54 -5.14 16.44
N THR A 151 10.04 -6.25 16.97
CA THR A 151 9.73 -6.68 18.34
C THR A 151 10.47 -5.89 19.41
N GLY A 152 11.54 -5.18 19.06
CA GLY A 152 12.41 -4.49 20.01
C GLY A 152 13.30 -5.42 20.86
N ALA A 153 13.30 -6.72 20.60
CA ALA A 153 14.17 -7.70 21.27
C ALA A 153 15.57 -7.69 20.64
N VAL A 154 16.53 -8.32 21.32
CA VAL A 154 17.83 -8.63 20.74
C VAL A 154 17.64 -9.68 19.64
N VAL A 155 18.12 -9.37 18.44
CA VAL A 155 18.02 -10.21 17.25
C VAL A 155 19.40 -10.59 16.77
N LYS A 156 19.65 -11.89 16.63
CA LYS A 156 20.73 -12.41 15.79
C LYS A 156 20.14 -12.92 14.49
N HIS A 157 20.65 -12.41 13.36
CA HIS A 157 20.26 -12.83 12.02
C HIS A 157 21.48 -13.31 11.24
N GLU A 158 21.41 -14.53 10.72
CA GLU A 158 22.42 -15.14 9.86
C GLU A 158 21.70 -15.70 8.64
N GLY A 159 21.43 -14.82 7.69
CA GLY A 159 20.79 -15.16 6.42
C GLY A 159 21.76 -15.23 5.25
N PRO A 160 21.26 -15.60 4.07
CA PRO A 160 22.07 -15.71 2.86
C PRO A 160 22.56 -14.34 2.33
N LEU A 161 21.83 -13.25 2.59
CA LEU A 161 22.15 -11.90 2.09
C LEU A 161 22.57 -10.95 3.21
N PHE A 162 22.05 -11.15 4.43
CA PHE A 162 22.27 -10.23 5.54
C PHE A 162 22.72 -10.99 6.80
N ARG A 163 23.64 -10.34 7.55
CA ARG A 163 24.11 -10.88 8.84
C ARG A 163 24.34 -9.75 9.81
N PHE A 164 23.74 -9.85 11.00
CA PHE A 164 23.92 -8.88 12.08
C PHE A 164 23.46 -9.45 13.42
N GLU A 165 23.86 -8.77 14.49
CA GLU A 165 23.31 -8.95 15.84
C GLU A 165 23.07 -7.58 16.45
N GLY A 166 21.90 -7.35 17.05
CA GLY A 166 21.56 -6.06 17.64
C GLY A 166 20.12 -5.95 18.12
N ILE A 167 19.78 -4.77 18.57
CA ILE A 167 18.43 -4.39 19.01
C ILE A 167 17.96 -3.15 18.24
N MET A 168 16.72 -3.13 17.83
CA MET A 168 16.11 -1.99 17.16
C MET A 168 15.22 -1.21 18.12
N GLN A 169 15.53 0.09 18.26
CA GLN A 169 14.70 1.05 19.00
C GLN A 169 14.51 2.34 18.16
N PRO A 170 13.34 3.02 18.27
CA PRO A 170 12.21 2.64 19.10
C PRO A 170 11.49 1.38 18.55
N ALA A 171 10.78 0.66 19.40
CA ALA A 171 9.96 -0.48 18.97
C ALA A 171 8.48 -0.12 19.07
N PRO A 172 7.64 -0.50 18.08
CA PRO A 172 6.19 -0.33 18.14
C PRO A 172 5.59 -1.18 19.26
N VAL A 173 4.49 -0.69 19.86
CA VAL A 173 3.79 -1.40 20.94
C VAL A 173 2.95 -2.54 20.36
N LYS A 174 2.32 -2.31 19.20
CA LYS A 174 1.57 -3.33 18.47
C LYS A 174 2.38 -3.86 17.29
N PRO A 175 2.26 -5.14 16.94
CA PRO A 175 2.89 -5.67 15.74
C PRO A 175 2.48 -4.88 14.49
N VAL A 176 3.46 -4.39 13.73
CA VAL A 176 3.20 -3.77 12.43
C VAL A 176 2.73 -4.84 11.45
N ARG A 177 1.56 -4.63 10.86
CA ARG A 177 1.00 -5.53 9.85
C ARG A 177 1.81 -5.41 8.55
N ILE A 178 2.13 -6.53 7.94
CA ILE A 178 2.83 -6.58 6.66
C ILE A 178 1.87 -7.11 5.60
N TRP A 179 1.54 -6.25 4.63
CA TRP A 179 0.75 -6.61 3.46
C TRP A 179 1.65 -6.73 2.24
N CYS A 180 1.50 -7.79 1.46
CA CYS A 180 2.32 -8.01 0.29
C CYS A 180 1.52 -7.75 -0.98
N GLY A 181 2.08 -6.96 -1.88
CA GLY A 181 1.44 -6.58 -3.13
C GLY A 181 1.80 -7.47 -4.31
N GLY A 182 0.91 -7.43 -5.30
CA GLY A 182 1.06 -8.10 -6.58
C GLY A 182 0.21 -9.36 -6.77
N ALA A 183 0.02 -9.73 -8.05
CA ALA A 183 -0.84 -10.85 -8.45
C ALA A 183 -0.05 -12.06 -9.01
N ALA A 184 1.25 -11.92 -9.29
CA ALA A 184 2.07 -13.03 -9.76
C ALA A 184 2.23 -14.10 -8.67
N ALA A 185 2.38 -15.36 -9.05
CA ALA A 185 2.44 -16.48 -8.12
C ALA A 185 3.50 -16.33 -6.99
N PRO A 186 4.73 -15.79 -7.22
CA PRO A 186 5.66 -15.51 -6.14
C PRO A 186 5.15 -14.46 -5.15
N ALA A 187 4.46 -13.41 -5.63
CA ALA A 187 3.88 -12.38 -4.80
C ALA A 187 2.72 -12.90 -3.95
N MET A 188 1.83 -13.69 -4.53
CA MET A 188 0.73 -14.34 -3.82
C MET A 188 1.22 -15.31 -2.74
N ARG A 189 2.26 -16.12 -3.03
CA ARG A 189 2.89 -16.98 -2.02
C ARG A 189 3.50 -16.17 -0.86
N ARG A 190 4.04 -14.99 -1.14
CA ARG A 190 4.57 -14.06 -0.13
C ARG A 190 3.43 -13.49 0.71
N ALA A 191 2.36 -13.02 0.07
CA ALA A 191 1.17 -12.54 0.77
C ALA A 191 0.58 -13.62 1.69
N ALA A 192 0.45 -14.84 1.19
CA ALA A 192 -0.07 -15.97 1.95
C ALA A 192 0.73 -16.29 3.23
N ARG A 193 2.00 -15.92 3.31
CA ARG A 193 2.88 -16.10 4.48
C ARG A 193 2.96 -14.89 5.41
N ASN A 194 2.29 -13.80 5.03
CA ASN A 194 2.30 -12.55 5.79
C ASN A 194 0.89 -12.19 6.29
N ASP A 195 0.69 -10.95 6.73
CA ASP A 195 -0.56 -10.55 7.41
C ASP A 195 -1.65 -10.14 6.44
N GLY A 196 -1.32 -9.84 5.18
CA GLY A 196 -2.31 -9.41 4.21
C GLY A 196 -1.80 -9.34 2.78
N TRP A 197 -2.73 -9.00 1.90
CA TRP A 197 -2.53 -8.90 0.46
C TRP A 197 -3.05 -7.56 -0.08
N LEU A 198 -2.26 -6.95 -0.97
CA LEU A 198 -2.62 -5.77 -1.75
C LEU A 198 -2.63 -6.14 -3.23
N PRO A 199 -3.77 -6.56 -3.78
CA PRO A 199 -3.90 -6.88 -5.20
C PRO A 199 -3.89 -5.63 -6.09
N LEU A 200 -3.78 -5.88 -7.40
CA LEU A 200 -4.22 -4.92 -8.40
C LEU A 200 -5.75 -4.79 -8.36
N PRO A 201 -6.32 -3.70 -8.95
CA PRO A 201 -7.77 -3.57 -9.08
C PRO A 201 -8.40 -4.78 -9.74
N MET A 202 -9.50 -5.29 -9.17
CA MET A 202 -10.24 -6.43 -9.68
C MET A 202 -11.73 -6.33 -9.37
N THR A 203 -12.53 -7.02 -10.17
CA THR A 203 -13.96 -7.19 -9.90
C THR A 203 -14.21 -8.16 -8.75
N VAL A 204 -15.42 -8.19 -8.20
CA VAL A 204 -15.81 -9.15 -7.15
C VAL A 204 -15.55 -10.60 -7.61
N ALA A 205 -15.90 -10.94 -8.85
CA ALA A 205 -15.70 -12.28 -9.40
C ALA A 205 -14.20 -12.65 -9.51
N GLN A 206 -13.35 -11.70 -9.92
CA GLN A 206 -11.91 -11.90 -9.95
C GLN A 206 -11.32 -12.05 -8.54
N ALA A 207 -11.84 -11.28 -7.58
CA ALA A 207 -11.44 -11.37 -6.18
C ALA A 207 -11.76 -12.75 -5.59
N ASP A 208 -12.94 -13.30 -5.84
CA ASP A 208 -13.33 -14.65 -5.38
C ASP A 208 -12.33 -15.72 -5.87
N THR A 209 -12.02 -15.69 -7.17
CA THR A 209 -11.06 -16.62 -7.77
C THR A 209 -9.67 -16.48 -7.12
N ALA A 210 -9.17 -15.27 -6.98
CA ALA A 210 -7.84 -15.02 -6.42
C ALA A 210 -7.74 -15.37 -4.93
N LEU A 211 -8.78 -15.06 -4.16
CA LEU A 211 -8.88 -15.41 -2.75
C LEU A 211 -8.99 -16.92 -2.53
N GLY A 212 -9.67 -17.64 -3.44
CA GLY A 212 -9.66 -19.11 -3.45
C GLY A 212 -8.24 -19.66 -3.52
N ALA A 213 -7.42 -19.16 -4.44
CA ALA A 213 -6.01 -19.57 -4.55
C ALA A 213 -5.19 -19.19 -3.30
N LEU A 214 -5.40 -18.00 -2.73
CA LEU A 214 -4.71 -17.58 -1.49
C LEU A 214 -5.09 -18.45 -0.28
N ARG A 215 -6.36 -18.85 -0.17
CA ARG A 215 -6.82 -19.78 0.90
C ARG A 215 -6.07 -21.09 0.83
N ILE A 216 -5.90 -21.66 -0.38
CA ILE A 216 -5.12 -22.88 -0.60
C ILE A 216 -3.67 -22.68 -0.18
N MET A 217 -3.01 -21.61 -0.64
CA MET A 217 -1.62 -21.31 -0.30
C MET A 217 -1.40 -21.11 1.21
N ARG A 218 -2.35 -20.49 1.92
CA ARG A 218 -2.28 -20.33 3.38
C ARG A 218 -2.45 -21.66 4.10
N HIS A 219 -3.39 -22.47 3.65
CA HIS A 219 -3.59 -23.82 4.20
C HIS A 219 -2.33 -24.68 4.02
N GLU A 220 -1.72 -24.69 2.85
CA GLU A 220 -0.44 -25.37 2.58
C GLU A 220 0.71 -24.86 3.45
N ALA A 221 0.69 -23.57 3.80
CA ALA A 221 1.67 -22.95 4.70
C ALA A 221 1.36 -23.20 6.20
N GLY A 222 0.27 -23.91 6.54
CA GLY A 222 -0.16 -24.14 7.91
C GLY A 222 -0.64 -22.88 8.64
N LEU A 223 -1.08 -21.87 7.91
CA LEU A 223 -1.47 -20.56 8.46
C LEU A 223 -3.00 -20.39 8.44
N PRO A 224 -3.60 -19.82 9.52
CA PRO A 224 -5.04 -19.58 9.58
C PRO A 224 -5.45 -18.44 8.66
N LEU A 225 -6.71 -18.45 8.19
CA LEU A 225 -7.31 -17.31 7.51
C LEU A 225 -7.69 -16.18 8.49
N ALA A 226 -7.97 -16.53 9.73
CA ALA A 226 -8.31 -15.56 10.75
C ALA A 226 -7.19 -14.50 10.92
N GLY A 227 -7.56 -13.23 10.83
CA GLY A 227 -6.63 -12.12 10.92
C GLY A 227 -5.82 -11.84 9.64
N PHE A 228 -6.07 -12.54 8.54
CA PHE A 228 -5.53 -12.18 7.23
C PHE A 228 -6.36 -11.04 6.62
N GLU A 229 -5.69 -10.00 6.17
CA GLU A 229 -6.31 -8.78 5.66
C GLU A 229 -6.12 -8.65 4.15
N VAL A 230 -7.10 -8.06 3.47
CA VAL A 230 -7.04 -7.84 2.02
C VAL A 230 -7.44 -6.40 1.74
N GLY A 231 -6.48 -5.58 1.35
CA GLY A 231 -6.72 -4.21 0.88
C GLY A 231 -7.02 -4.23 -0.62
N LEU A 232 -8.30 -4.31 -0.99
CA LEU A 232 -8.74 -4.54 -2.36
C LEU A 232 -9.14 -3.23 -3.04
N PRO A 233 -8.47 -2.82 -4.13
CA PRO A 233 -9.03 -1.83 -5.05
C PRO A 233 -10.10 -2.50 -5.92
N LEU A 234 -11.33 -1.96 -5.90
CA LEU A 234 -12.43 -2.52 -6.68
C LEU A 234 -12.43 -1.94 -8.11
N ALA A 235 -12.47 -2.81 -9.11
CA ALA A 235 -12.50 -2.44 -10.54
C ALA A 235 -13.94 -2.36 -11.10
N GLU A 236 -14.89 -1.99 -10.25
CA GLU A 236 -16.30 -1.77 -10.59
C GLU A 236 -16.91 -0.79 -9.58
N THR A 237 -18.13 -0.32 -9.88
CA THR A 237 -18.81 0.64 -9.00
C THR A 237 -19.02 0.08 -7.60
N VAL A 238 -18.65 0.84 -6.58
CA VAL A 238 -18.86 0.48 -5.18
C VAL A 238 -20.35 0.59 -4.85
N THR A 239 -21.02 -0.54 -4.76
CA THR A 239 -22.44 -0.67 -4.38
C THR A 239 -22.56 -1.46 -3.07
N GLN A 240 -23.71 -1.39 -2.39
CA GLN A 240 -23.94 -2.22 -1.20
C GLN A 240 -23.79 -3.71 -1.54
N ALA A 241 -24.35 -4.15 -2.67
CA ALA A 241 -24.24 -5.56 -3.10
C ALA A 241 -22.78 -6.01 -3.33
N ALA A 242 -21.96 -5.15 -3.93
CA ALA A 242 -20.53 -5.46 -4.12
C ALA A 242 -19.80 -5.54 -2.77
N VAL A 243 -20.12 -4.64 -1.83
CA VAL A 243 -19.54 -4.65 -0.49
C VAL A 243 -19.96 -5.88 0.30
N ASP A 244 -21.23 -6.26 0.26
CA ASP A 244 -21.74 -7.46 0.93
C ASP A 244 -21.03 -8.72 0.39
N ALA A 245 -20.93 -8.83 -0.93
CA ALA A 245 -20.22 -9.94 -1.58
C ALA A 245 -18.72 -9.98 -1.19
N LEU A 246 -18.05 -8.83 -1.14
CA LEU A 246 -16.66 -8.77 -0.69
C LEU A 246 -16.50 -9.17 0.79
N GLN A 247 -17.42 -8.76 1.67
CA GLN A 247 -17.41 -9.13 3.07
C GLN A 247 -17.63 -10.63 3.26
N GLU A 248 -18.51 -11.27 2.47
CA GLU A 248 -18.69 -12.72 2.44
C GLU A 248 -17.40 -13.46 2.02
N LEU A 249 -16.61 -12.83 1.12
CA LEU A 249 -15.29 -13.33 0.74
C LEU A 249 -14.21 -13.06 1.79
N GLY A 250 -14.53 -12.36 2.89
CA GLY A 250 -13.58 -12.00 3.94
C GLY A 250 -12.74 -10.76 3.64
N VAL A 251 -13.15 -9.94 2.67
CA VAL A 251 -12.51 -8.64 2.38
C VAL A 251 -13.19 -7.56 3.21
N HIS A 252 -12.43 -6.89 4.06
CA HIS A 252 -12.92 -5.84 4.95
C HIS A 252 -12.24 -4.48 4.75
N ASP A 253 -11.22 -4.43 3.89
CA ASP A 253 -10.43 -3.24 3.58
C ASP A 253 -10.55 -2.93 2.08
N LEU A 254 -11.32 -1.89 1.73
CA LEU A 254 -11.53 -1.44 0.35
C LEU A 254 -10.64 -0.24 0.06
N VAL A 255 -9.86 -0.32 -1.02
CA VAL A 255 -9.00 0.77 -1.47
C VAL A 255 -9.73 1.60 -2.51
N VAL A 256 -9.88 2.87 -2.24
CA VAL A 256 -10.50 3.88 -3.10
C VAL A 256 -9.39 4.70 -3.75
N ILE A 257 -9.33 4.70 -5.07
CA ILE A 257 -8.44 5.63 -5.79
C ILE A 257 -8.99 7.03 -5.56
N ALA A 258 -8.08 7.99 -5.36
CA ALA A 258 -8.48 9.38 -5.08
C ALA A 258 -9.49 9.87 -6.14
N PRO A 259 -10.67 10.36 -5.75
CA PRO A 259 -11.78 10.63 -6.68
C PRO A 259 -11.50 11.67 -7.76
N TRP A 260 -10.44 12.45 -7.60
CA TRP A 260 -9.99 13.46 -8.59
C TRP A 260 -8.91 12.93 -9.54
N LEU A 261 -8.42 11.70 -9.34
CA LEU A 261 -7.43 11.11 -10.24
C LEU A 261 -8.12 10.31 -11.34
N PRO A 262 -7.65 10.42 -12.59
CA PRO A 262 -8.12 9.55 -13.63
C PRO A 262 -7.72 8.11 -13.31
N SER A 263 -8.68 7.21 -13.39
CA SER A 263 -8.46 5.80 -13.18
C SER A 263 -9.03 4.98 -14.33
N PRO A 264 -8.27 4.07 -14.93
CA PRO A 264 -8.79 3.19 -15.96
C PRO A 264 -9.77 2.14 -15.38
N TRP A 265 -9.87 2.03 -14.06
CA TRP A 265 -10.72 1.08 -13.35
C TRP A 265 -11.96 1.70 -12.71
N ASP A 266 -11.96 3.02 -12.46
CA ASP A 266 -13.14 3.75 -11.97
C ASP A 266 -13.77 4.52 -13.12
N ILE A 267 -14.94 4.09 -13.51
CA ILE A 267 -15.74 4.71 -14.59
C ILE A 267 -16.56 5.91 -14.08
N THR A 268 -16.56 6.16 -12.77
CA THR A 268 -17.32 7.24 -12.16
C THR A 268 -16.49 8.51 -12.19
N SER A 269 -16.91 9.49 -12.98
CA SER A 269 -16.32 10.83 -12.87
C SER A 269 -16.90 11.57 -11.68
N TRP A 270 -16.05 11.87 -10.71
CA TRP A 270 -16.41 12.69 -9.55
C TRP A 270 -16.16 14.18 -9.79
N LEU A 271 -15.54 14.52 -10.93
CA LEU A 271 -15.23 15.88 -11.35
C LEU A 271 -16.19 16.32 -12.46
N ALA A 272 -16.48 17.62 -12.52
CA ALA A 272 -17.08 18.24 -13.70
C ALA A 272 -16.04 18.41 -14.81
N PRO A 273 -16.46 18.56 -16.09
CA PRO A 273 -15.51 18.66 -17.21
C PRO A 273 -14.51 19.82 -17.11
N ASP A 274 -14.89 20.89 -16.43
CA ASP A 274 -14.07 22.12 -16.29
C ASP A 274 -13.31 22.18 -14.95
N ASP A 275 -13.42 21.14 -14.10
CA ASP A 275 -12.72 21.09 -12.83
C ASP A 275 -11.21 20.85 -13.04
N ASP A 276 -10.40 21.68 -12.37
CA ASP A 276 -8.96 21.51 -12.34
C ASP A 276 -8.56 20.62 -11.15
N PRO A 277 -8.13 19.37 -11.40
CA PRO A 277 -7.76 18.43 -10.33
C PRO A 277 -6.52 18.85 -9.53
N ALA A 278 -5.77 19.85 -9.95
CA ALA A 278 -4.65 20.41 -9.18
C ALA A 278 -5.13 21.26 -8.01
N GLN A 279 -6.34 21.82 -8.08
CA GLN A 279 -6.87 22.70 -7.04
C GLN A 279 -7.32 21.92 -5.81
N LEU A 280 -6.87 22.34 -4.64
CA LEU A 280 -7.26 21.73 -3.37
C LEU A 280 -8.78 21.76 -3.11
N SER A 281 -9.45 22.85 -3.49
CA SER A 281 -10.92 22.98 -3.38
C SER A 281 -11.67 21.93 -4.19
N VAL A 282 -11.19 21.63 -5.39
CA VAL A 282 -11.75 20.60 -6.27
C VAL A 282 -11.55 19.19 -5.67
N LYS A 283 -10.34 18.91 -5.15
CA LYS A 283 -10.06 17.65 -4.47
C LYS A 283 -10.94 17.44 -3.24
N LYS A 284 -11.09 18.48 -2.40
CA LYS A 284 -11.96 18.43 -1.22
C LYS A 284 -13.41 18.15 -1.62
N TRP A 285 -13.92 18.87 -2.60
CA TRP A 285 -15.28 18.68 -3.08
C TRP A 285 -15.52 17.27 -3.67
N ALA A 286 -14.59 16.75 -4.45
CA ALA A 286 -14.68 15.38 -4.98
C ALA A 286 -14.70 14.34 -3.86
N LEU A 287 -13.89 14.54 -2.82
CA LEU A 287 -13.81 13.65 -1.67
C LEU A 287 -15.08 13.68 -0.83
N GLU A 288 -15.66 14.86 -0.60
CA GLU A 288 -16.94 15.04 0.10
C GLU A 288 -18.08 14.36 -0.67
N ARG A 289 -18.15 14.53 -1.98
CA ARG A 289 -19.15 13.87 -2.83
C ARG A 289 -19.03 12.35 -2.77
N TYR A 290 -17.79 11.85 -2.85
CA TYR A 290 -17.54 10.41 -2.72
C TYR A 290 -18.03 9.90 -1.35
N ALA A 291 -17.70 10.61 -0.29
CA ALA A 291 -18.10 10.21 1.06
C ALA A 291 -19.63 10.20 1.22
N GLU A 292 -20.34 11.18 0.66
CA GLU A 292 -21.83 11.21 0.68
C GLU A 292 -22.46 10.12 -0.18
N ALA A 293 -21.91 9.88 -1.35
CA ALA A 293 -22.48 8.94 -2.31
C ALA A 293 -22.18 7.48 -1.94
N VAL A 294 -21.04 7.20 -1.32
CA VAL A 294 -20.52 5.86 -1.06
C VAL A 294 -20.37 5.58 0.43
N LEU A 295 -19.45 6.26 1.13
CA LEU A 295 -19.08 5.90 2.52
C LEU A 295 -20.27 5.92 3.48
N ARG A 296 -21.20 6.86 3.32
CA ARG A 296 -22.36 7.00 4.19
C ARG A 296 -23.50 6.05 3.85
N LYS A 297 -23.54 5.53 2.62
CA LYS A 297 -24.61 4.65 2.12
C LYS A 297 -24.27 3.18 2.22
N VAL A 298 -22.98 2.86 2.12
CA VAL A 298 -22.49 1.50 2.16
C VAL A 298 -22.01 1.19 3.60
N ARG A 299 -22.62 0.17 4.23
CA ARG A 299 -22.38 -0.18 5.63
C ARG A 299 -21.70 -1.53 5.79
#